data_5a02537f327257b67afca096cbd812a4
#
_entry.id   5a02537f327257b67afca096cbd812a4
#
_cell.length_a   1.000
_cell.length_b   1.000
_cell.length_c   1.000
_cell.angle_alpha   90.00
_cell.angle_beta   90.00
_cell.angle_gamma   90.00
#
_symmetry.space_group_name_H-M   'P 1'
#
loop_
_entity.id
_entity.type
_entity.pdbx_description
1 polymer ?
#
loop_
_entity_poly.entity_id
_entity_poly.type
_entity_poly.pdbx_seq_one_letter_code
_entity_poly.pdbx_strand_id
1 'polypeptide(L)'
;MIEYTNPNSLYNEVVMLLESGRRVILMEGDVDFDILKPHMHEDTSLVKGEGGRECVLRVADRIYDRGYLDALFLVDKDFEGVLKFPRTFSANVLPSECHDFVMDLIKACPMLLRLVLEQILNRERRSTKSNVRDEVTSEKLIESAVDYALIMSAVRIYSSDNRRGWDLSAPIFSTFGRTIATVSQVVEKILQINGQSVDVADVGPIVEGIESELSLLSQNKFALVGDHDFFDALAAICRMEGIRASSKDLSERVVGAIRCDVMFNVFWFSEIQRWC
;
A
#
# COMPACT_ATOMS: atom_id res chain seq x y z
N MET A 1 -9.47 -15.33 15.67
CA MET A 1 -10.68 -14.57 16.06
C MET A 1 -10.30 -13.12 15.86
N ILE A 2 -10.76 -12.50 14.78
CA ILE A 2 -10.55 -11.06 14.58
C ILE A 2 -11.55 -10.41 15.52
N GLU A 3 -11.08 -9.87 16.64
CA GLU A 3 -11.88 -8.95 17.44
C GLU A 3 -12.09 -7.71 16.58
N TYR A 4 -13.26 -7.59 15.99
CA TYR A 4 -13.68 -6.34 15.35
C TYR A 4 -13.76 -5.30 16.47
N THR A 5 -12.76 -4.46 16.56
CA THR A 5 -12.77 -3.36 17.52
C THR A 5 -13.97 -2.50 17.20
N ASN A 6 -14.83 -2.35 18.18
CA ASN A 6 -16.05 -1.57 18.02
C ASN A 6 -15.67 -0.11 17.71
N PRO A 7 -16.17 0.50 16.62
CA PRO A 7 -15.89 1.91 16.32
C PRO A 7 -16.16 2.86 17.49
N ASN A 8 -17.03 2.49 18.41
CA ASN A 8 -17.29 3.24 19.64
C ASN A 8 -16.11 3.17 20.64
N SER A 9 -15.38 2.06 20.72
CA SER A 9 -14.19 1.95 21.58
C SER A 9 -13.10 2.90 21.11
N LEU A 10 -12.75 2.84 19.80
CA LEU A 10 -11.76 3.72 19.21
C LEU A 10 -12.15 5.20 19.30
N TYR A 11 -13.43 5.52 19.05
CA TYR A 11 -13.96 6.86 19.22
C TYR A 11 -13.79 7.36 20.67
N ASN A 12 -14.14 6.54 21.67
CA ASN A 12 -14.01 6.91 23.07
C ASN A 12 -12.55 7.14 23.49
N GLU A 13 -11.63 6.30 23.01
CA GLU A 13 -10.19 6.47 23.22
C GLU A 13 -9.71 7.83 22.70
N VAL A 14 -10.04 8.15 21.45
CA VAL A 14 -9.69 9.45 20.84
C VAL A 14 -10.26 10.62 21.66
N VAL A 15 -11.56 10.57 22.05
CA VAL A 15 -12.20 11.61 22.85
C VAL A 15 -11.53 11.78 24.21
N MET A 16 -11.21 10.68 24.91
CA MET A 16 -10.52 10.76 26.21
C MET A 16 -9.16 11.45 26.11
N LEU A 17 -8.41 11.17 25.07
CA LEU A 17 -7.12 11.81 24.82
C LEU A 17 -7.29 13.30 24.53
N LEU A 18 -8.25 13.68 23.67
CA LEU A 18 -8.57 15.09 23.36
C LEU A 18 -9.03 15.86 24.59
N GLU A 19 -9.90 15.28 25.41
CA GLU A 19 -10.38 15.89 26.67
C GLU A 19 -9.26 16.03 27.73
N SER A 20 -8.21 15.22 27.63
CA SER A 20 -7.00 15.39 28.46
C SER A 20 -6.05 16.49 27.94
N GLY A 21 -6.42 17.21 26.88
CA GLY A 21 -5.65 18.28 26.28
C GLY A 21 -4.51 17.82 25.36
N ARG A 22 -4.55 16.58 24.88
CA ARG A 22 -3.55 16.05 23.96
C ARG A 22 -4.00 16.21 22.51
N ARG A 23 -3.06 16.44 21.62
CA ARG A 23 -3.28 16.26 20.18
C ARG A 23 -3.27 14.79 19.83
N VAL A 24 -4.13 14.38 18.92
CA VAL A 24 -4.28 12.96 18.55
C VAL A 24 -4.06 12.77 17.06
N ILE A 25 -3.19 11.86 16.70
CA ILE A 25 -3.06 11.36 15.34
C ILE A 25 -3.47 9.89 15.34
N LEU A 26 -4.48 9.55 14.54
CA LEU A 26 -4.94 8.19 14.36
C LEU A 26 -4.55 7.71 12.97
N MET A 27 -3.94 6.52 12.89
CA MET A 27 -3.44 5.93 11.65
C MET A 27 -4.16 4.62 11.38
N GLU A 28 -4.34 4.29 10.10
CA GLU A 28 -5.03 3.08 9.68
C GLU A 28 -4.19 1.82 9.93
N GLY A 29 -2.89 1.86 9.58
CA GLY A 29 -2.01 0.70 9.53
C GLY A 29 -0.99 0.61 10.67
N ASP A 30 -0.56 -0.64 10.94
CA ASP A 30 0.50 -0.94 11.92
C ASP A 30 1.85 -0.40 11.45
N VAL A 31 2.15 -0.60 10.18
CA VAL A 31 3.42 -0.19 9.56
C VAL A 31 3.57 1.32 9.62
N ASP A 32 2.50 2.06 9.29
CA ASP A 32 2.49 3.52 9.32
C ASP A 32 2.70 4.05 10.74
N PHE A 33 2.04 3.41 11.72
CA PHE A 33 2.22 3.73 13.13
C PHE A 33 3.67 3.55 13.56
N ASP A 34 4.30 2.43 13.23
CA ASP A 34 5.68 2.13 13.58
C ASP A 34 6.67 3.06 12.88
N ILE A 35 6.38 3.47 11.64
CA ILE A 35 7.18 4.45 10.89
C ILE A 35 7.07 5.84 11.53
N LEU A 36 5.86 6.28 11.88
CA LEU A 36 5.66 7.66 12.36
C LEU A 36 6.08 7.85 13.82
N LYS A 37 5.88 6.86 14.67
CA LYS A 37 6.09 6.94 16.12
C LYS A 37 7.45 7.53 16.54
N PRO A 38 8.60 7.16 15.94
CA PRO A 38 9.90 7.72 16.33
C PRO A 38 10.08 9.22 16.03
N HIS A 39 9.18 9.80 15.21
CA HIS A 39 9.29 11.17 14.70
C HIS A 39 8.29 12.14 15.33
N MET A 40 7.48 11.66 16.28
CA MET A 40 6.43 12.46 16.89
C MET A 40 6.87 13.14 18.18
N HIS A 41 6.27 14.31 18.46
CA HIS A 41 6.49 15.05 19.68
C HIS A 41 5.75 14.37 20.86
N GLU A 42 6.28 14.52 22.08
CA GLU A 42 5.72 13.90 23.31
C GLU A 42 4.29 14.37 23.62
N ASP A 43 3.90 15.56 23.18
CA ASP A 43 2.55 16.10 23.40
C ASP A 43 1.49 15.53 22.45
N THR A 44 1.92 14.76 21.45
CA THR A 44 1.03 14.12 20.47
C THR A 44 0.82 12.65 20.82
N SER A 45 -0.42 12.24 20.93
CA SER A 45 -0.79 10.84 21.09
C SER A 45 -1.00 10.20 19.73
N LEU A 46 -0.22 9.16 19.44
CA LEU A 46 -0.51 8.29 18.31
C LEU A 46 -1.48 7.19 18.72
N VAL A 47 -2.53 7.02 17.95
CA VAL A 47 -3.53 5.97 18.13
C VAL A 47 -3.54 5.10 16.88
N LYS A 48 -3.56 3.80 17.10
CA LYS A 48 -3.65 2.82 16.02
C LYS A 48 -5.10 2.56 15.67
N GLY A 49 -5.45 2.69 14.39
CA GLY A 49 -6.78 2.42 13.91
C GLY A 49 -7.04 0.92 13.82
N GLU A 50 -7.82 0.41 14.78
CA GLU A 50 -8.30 -0.96 14.71
C GLU A 50 -9.62 -1.02 13.94
N GLY A 51 -9.84 -2.08 13.16
CA GLY A 51 -11.06 -2.28 12.38
C GLY A 51 -10.99 -1.75 10.95
N GLY A 52 -9.80 -1.38 10.47
CA GLY A 52 -9.53 -0.96 9.09
C GLY A 52 -10.07 0.43 8.74
N ARG A 53 -9.83 0.82 7.50
CA ARG A 53 -10.10 2.16 6.94
C ARG A 53 -11.51 2.69 7.26
N GLU A 54 -12.55 1.88 7.06
CA GLU A 54 -13.93 2.31 7.31
C GLU A 54 -14.21 2.64 8.78
N CYS A 55 -13.56 1.95 9.70
CA CYS A 55 -13.66 2.26 11.13
C CYS A 55 -12.99 3.62 11.42
N VAL A 56 -11.79 3.83 10.92
CA VAL A 56 -11.03 5.08 11.06
C VAL A 56 -11.83 6.26 10.52
N LEU A 57 -12.36 6.15 9.30
CA LEU A 57 -13.12 7.22 8.66
C LEU A 57 -14.41 7.55 9.39
N ARG A 58 -15.15 6.56 9.91
CA ARG A 58 -16.34 6.81 10.75
C ARG A 58 -15.99 7.54 12.05
N VAL A 59 -14.84 7.24 12.64
CA VAL A 59 -14.38 7.95 13.84
C VAL A 59 -14.00 9.38 13.47
N ALA A 60 -13.30 9.59 12.34
CA ALA A 60 -12.93 10.91 11.86
C ALA A 60 -14.14 11.81 11.64
N ASP A 61 -15.17 11.31 10.93
CA ASP A 61 -16.41 12.04 10.68
C ASP A 61 -17.08 12.45 12.01
N ARG A 62 -17.20 11.53 12.97
CA ARG A 62 -17.82 11.82 14.29
C ARG A 62 -17.03 12.84 15.12
N ILE A 63 -15.70 12.80 15.06
CA ILE A 63 -14.82 13.76 15.75
C ILE A 63 -14.95 15.13 15.11
N TYR A 64 -14.97 15.18 13.77
CA TYR A 64 -15.16 16.41 13.01
C TYR A 64 -16.52 17.06 13.30
N ASP A 65 -17.61 16.30 13.27
CA ASP A 65 -18.97 16.77 13.54
C ASP A 65 -19.14 17.33 14.97
N ARG A 66 -18.31 16.88 15.91
CA ARG A 66 -18.27 17.42 17.27
C ARG A 66 -17.36 18.64 17.45
N GLY A 67 -16.68 19.07 16.40
CA GLY A 67 -15.84 20.26 16.40
C GLY A 67 -14.49 20.09 17.09
N TYR A 68 -14.02 18.88 17.30
CA TYR A 68 -12.65 18.65 17.78
C TYR A 68 -11.64 18.96 16.67
N LEU A 69 -10.76 19.93 16.92
CA LEU A 69 -9.74 20.37 15.95
C LEU A 69 -8.36 19.74 16.19
N ASP A 70 -8.14 19.18 17.38
CA ASP A 70 -6.86 18.59 17.78
C ASP A 70 -6.77 17.08 17.48
N ALA A 71 -7.48 16.62 16.44
CA ALA A 71 -7.41 15.25 15.94
C ALA A 71 -7.18 15.22 14.44
N LEU A 72 -6.19 14.44 13.99
CA LEU A 72 -5.85 14.20 12.61
C LEU A 72 -5.91 12.70 12.31
N PHE A 73 -6.48 12.33 11.18
CA PHE A 73 -6.68 10.96 10.76
C PHE A 73 -5.90 10.69 9.48
N LEU A 74 -4.92 9.80 9.56
CA LEU A 74 -4.12 9.41 8.40
C LEU A 74 -4.69 8.13 7.81
N VAL A 75 -5.01 8.17 6.54
CA VAL A 75 -5.60 7.03 5.82
C VAL A 75 -4.91 6.83 4.47
N ASP A 76 -4.86 5.60 4.03
CA ASP A 76 -4.41 5.32 2.67
C ASP A 76 -5.40 5.90 1.67
N LYS A 77 -4.86 6.48 0.60
CA LYS A 77 -5.69 7.02 -0.49
C LYS A 77 -6.36 5.91 -1.28
N ASP A 78 -5.72 4.75 -1.36
CA ASP A 78 -6.13 3.66 -2.24
C ASP A 78 -6.33 4.16 -3.68
N PHE A 79 -7.51 3.89 -4.23
CA PHE A 79 -7.89 4.28 -5.59
C PHE A 79 -8.82 5.48 -5.64
N GLU A 80 -8.92 6.26 -4.55
CA GLU A 80 -9.72 7.49 -4.56
C GLU A 80 -9.22 8.45 -5.65
N GLY A 81 -10.14 8.94 -6.45
CA GLY A 81 -9.82 9.79 -7.62
C GLY A 81 -9.72 9.03 -8.94
N VAL A 82 -9.69 7.69 -8.93
CA VAL A 82 -9.81 6.86 -10.15
C VAL A 82 -11.07 5.98 -10.13
N LEU A 83 -11.65 5.72 -8.96
CA LEU A 83 -12.93 5.01 -8.83
C LEU A 83 -14.09 5.83 -9.42
N LYS A 84 -15.10 5.14 -9.95
CA LYS A 84 -16.35 5.78 -10.44
C LYS A 84 -17.08 6.56 -9.36
N PHE A 85 -16.94 6.14 -8.10
CA PHE A 85 -17.62 6.74 -6.94
C PHE A 85 -16.59 7.05 -5.85
N PRO A 86 -15.74 8.09 -6.04
CA PRO A 86 -14.73 8.46 -5.05
C PRO A 86 -15.37 9.00 -3.79
N ARG A 87 -14.74 8.77 -2.65
CA ARG A 87 -15.14 9.31 -1.37
C ARG A 87 -14.61 10.73 -1.19
N THR A 88 -15.41 11.57 -0.55
CA THR A 88 -14.95 12.87 -0.03
C THR A 88 -14.56 12.70 1.44
N PHE A 89 -13.38 13.17 1.81
CA PHE A 89 -12.88 13.13 3.18
C PHE A 89 -13.30 14.39 3.95
N SER A 90 -13.53 14.25 5.26
CA SER A 90 -13.67 15.37 6.18
C SER A 90 -12.34 16.10 6.36
N ALA A 91 -12.36 17.37 6.78
CA ALA A 91 -11.18 18.23 6.79
C ALA A 91 -10.07 17.79 7.78
N ASN A 92 -10.40 16.92 8.72
CA ASN A 92 -9.47 16.31 9.68
C ASN A 92 -8.85 14.99 9.18
N VAL A 93 -9.13 14.58 7.93
CA VAL A 93 -8.56 13.38 7.30
C VAL A 93 -7.49 13.80 6.31
N LEU A 94 -6.31 13.22 6.45
CA LEU A 94 -5.18 13.43 5.57
C LEU A 94 -4.86 12.10 4.85
N PRO A 95 -5.24 11.96 3.57
CA PRO A 95 -4.90 10.79 2.79
C PRO A 95 -3.45 10.83 2.30
N SER A 96 -2.88 9.66 2.00
CA SER A 96 -1.61 9.58 1.28
C SER A 96 -1.71 10.23 -0.12
N GLU A 97 -0.59 10.62 -0.71
CA GLU A 97 -0.54 11.13 -2.09
C GLU A 97 -0.60 9.99 -3.12
N CYS A 98 0.17 8.92 -2.86
CA CYS A 98 0.12 7.67 -3.60
C CYS A 98 -0.98 6.77 -3.05
N HIS A 99 -0.97 5.49 -3.45
CA HIS A 99 -1.92 4.50 -2.96
C HIS A 99 -1.90 4.39 -1.43
N ASP A 100 -0.71 4.37 -0.83
CA ASP A 100 -0.47 4.25 0.62
C ASP A 100 0.75 5.06 1.06
N PHE A 101 0.97 5.16 2.37
CA PHE A 101 2.05 5.94 2.98
C PHE A 101 3.44 5.36 2.68
N VAL A 102 3.60 4.05 2.53
CA VAL A 102 4.88 3.42 2.19
C VAL A 102 5.29 3.80 0.77
N MET A 103 4.34 3.82 -0.16
CA MET A 103 4.59 4.26 -1.54
C MET A 103 4.93 5.75 -1.60
N ASP A 104 4.37 6.60 -0.74
CA ASP A 104 4.77 8.00 -0.61
C ASP A 104 6.23 8.14 -0.17
N LEU A 105 6.67 7.34 0.80
CA LEU A 105 8.06 7.32 1.27
C LEU A 105 9.03 6.89 0.16
N ILE A 106 8.69 5.86 -0.59
CA ILE A 106 9.50 5.39 -1.73
C ILE A 106 9.55 6.46 -2.83
N LYS A 107 8.44 7.14 -3.10
CA LYS A 107 8.35 8.26 -4.05
C LYS A 107 9.22 9.45 -3.60
N ALA A 108 9.16 9.80 -2.33
CA ALA A 108 9.93 10.92 -1.77
C ALA A 108 11.44 10.63 -1.73
N CYS A 109 11.83 9.35 -1.56
CA CYS A 109 13.23 8.94 -1.54
C CYS A 109 13.49 7.67 -2.38
N PRO A 110 13.45 7.76 -3.73
CA PRO A 110 13.67 6.60 -4.62
C PRO A 110 15.02 5.93 -4.41
N MET A 111 16.02 6.68 -3.94
CA MET A 111 17.37 6.17 -3.67
C MET A 111 17.37 5.11 -2.57
N LEU A 112 16.43 5.16 -1.63
CA LEU A 112 16.32 4.17 -0.56
C LEU A 112 16.08 2.77 -1.10
N LEU A 113 15.05 2.62 -1.94
CA LEU A 113 14.72 1.36 -2.60
C LEU A 113 15.86 0.88 -3.50
N ARG A 114 16.49 1.79 -4.27
CA ARG A 114 17.63 1.47 -5.12
C ARG A 114 18.80 0.93 -4.31
N LEU A 115 19.17 1.57 -3.21
CA LEU A 115 20.27 1.13 -2.35
C LEU A 115 20.01 -0.26 -1.76
N VAL A 116 18.78 -0.53 -1.32
CA VAL A 116 18.41 -1.87 -0.82
C VAL A 116 18.59 -2.92 -1.93
N LEU A 117 18.10 -2.63 -3.14
CA LEU A 117 18.21 -3.54 -4.27
C LEU A 117 19.67 -3.73 -4.72
N GLU A 118 20.48 -2.68 -4.78
CA GLU A 118 21.91 -2.77 -5.10
C GLU A 118 22.66 -3.63 -4.09
N GLN A 119 22.35 -3.53 -2.80
CA GLN A 119 22.95 -4.40 -1.78
C GLN A 119 22.60 -5.88 -2.02
N ILE A 120 21.35 -6.16 -2.37
CA ILE A 120 20.89 -7.51 -2.68
C ILE A 120 21.56 -8.02 -3.95
N LEU A 121 21.56 -7.25 -5.03
CA LEU A 121 22.20 -7.57 -6.31
C LEU A 121 23.70 -7.88 -6.11
N ASN A 122 24.41 -7.01 -5.40
CA ASN A 122 25.83 -7.19 -5.14
C ASN A 122 26.13 -8.45 -4.31
N ARG A 123 25.26 -8.78 -3.33
CA ARG A 123 25.34 -10.02 -2.56
C ARG A 123 25.17 -11.26 -3.45
N GLU A 124 24.11 -11.25 -4.27
CA GLU A 124 23.81 -12.38 -5.16
C GLU A 124 24.90 -12.57 -6.23
N ARG A 125 25.41 -11.48 -6.85
CA ARG A 125 26.49 -11.53 -7.85
C ARG A 125 27.81 -12.10 -7.29
N ARG A 126 28.10 -11.86 -6.01
CA ARG A 126 29.28 -12.41 -5.32
C ARG A 126 29.13 -13.90 -4.97
N SER A 127 27.94 -14.44 -5.07
CA SER A 127 27.69 -15.86 -4.80
C SER A 127 28.30 -16.73 -5.91
N THR A 128 29.01 -17.79 -5.55
CA THR A 128 29.58 -18.77 -6.49
C THR A 128 28.54 -19.51 -7.32
N LYS A 129 27.25 -19.41 -6.94
CA LYS A 129 26.09 -19.99 -7.64
C LYS A 129 25.20 -18.92 -8.28
N SER A 130 25.76 -17.74 -8.53
CA SER A 130 24.98 -16.64 -9.12
C SER A 130 24.57 -16.97 -10.55
N ASN A 131 23.29 -16.78 -10.84
CA ASN A 131 22.73 -16.80 -12.19
C ASN A 131 22.21 -15.40 -12.58
N VAL A 132 22.53 -14.37 -11.81
CA VAL A 132 22.08 -12.99 -12.06
C VAL A 132 22.86 -12.44 -13.24
N ARG A 133 22.13 -12.00 -14.27
CA ARG A 133 22.72 -11.40 -15.47
C ARG A 133 23.28 -10.01 -15.17
N ASP A 134 24.37 -9.62 -15.84
CA ASP A 134 25.04 -8.33 -15.62
C ASP A 134 24.14 -7.13 -15.98
N GLU A 135 23.23 -7.30 -16.92
CA GLU A 135 22.28 -6.28 -17.40
C GLU A 135 21.13 -5.99 -16.45
N VAL A 136 20.96 -6.78 -15.37
CA VAL A 136 19.92 -6.55 -14.35
C VAL A 136 20.35 -5.40 -13.46
N THR A 137 19.56 -4.33 -13.44
CA THR A 137 19.79 -3.15 -12.58
C THR A 137 18.62 -2.94 -11.63
N SER A 138 18.85 -2.19 -10.56
CA SER A 138 17.80 -1.82 -9.60
C SER A 138 16.65 -1.08 -10.28
N GLU A 139 16.96 -0.19 -11.22
CA GLU A 139 15.95 0.56 -11.98
C GLU A 139 15.03 -0.35 -12.79
N LYS A 140 15.62 -1.28 -13.54
CA LYS A 140 14.83 -2.26 -14.33
C LYS A 140 13.96 -3.14 -13.45
N LEU A 141 14.46 -3.55 -12.27
CA LEU A 141 13.67 -4.34 -11.33
C LEU A 141 12.47 -3.54 -10.81
N ILE A 142 12.68 -2.26 -10.46
CA ILE A 142 11.62 -1.36 -9.97
C ILE A 142 10.57 -1.12 -11.06
N GLU A 143 10.99 -0.73 -12.27
CA GLU A 143 10.09 -0.49 -13.39
C GLU A 143 9.24 -1.72 -13.72
N SER A 144 9.89 -2.88 -13.84
CA SER A 144 9.17 -4.14 -14.10
C SER A 144 8.22 -4.52 -12.97
N ALA A 145 8.58 -4.24 -11.72
CA ALA A 145 7.72 -4.52 -10.57
C ALA A 145 6.48 -3.60 -10.55
N VAL A 146 6.66 -2.31 -10.86
CA VAL A 146 5.54 -1.36 -10.97
C VAL A 146 4.58 -1.79 -12.07
N ASP A 147 5.09 -2.12 -13.26
CA ASP A 147 4.27 -2.58 -14.38
C ASP A 147 3.51 -3.87 -14.04
N TYR A 148 4.16 -4.78 -13.33
CA TYR A 148 3.53 -6.03 -12.94
C TYR A 148 2.49 -5.84 -11.83
N ALA A 149 2.81 -5.04 -10.81
CA ALA A 149 1.89 -4.72 -9.72
C ALA A 149 0.65 -3.96 -10.19
N LEU A 150 0.77 -3.16 -11.25
CA LEU A 150 -0.35 -2.41 -11.83
C LEU A 150 -1.50 -3.31 -12.28
N ILE A 151 -1.23 -4.57 -12.61
CA ILE A 151 -2.28 -5.56 -12.91
C ILE A 151 -3.21 -5.73 -11.70
N MET A 152 -2.66 -5.82 -10.48
CA MET A 152 -3.48 -5.91 -9.27
C MET A 152 -4.25 -4.62 -8.99
N SER A 153 -3.67 -3.46 -9.28
CA SER A 153 -4.38 -2.18 -9.20
C SER A 153 -5.61 -2.16 -10.11
N ALA A 154 -5.45 -2.57 -11.37
CA ALA A 154 -6.57 -2.68 -12.32
C ALA A 154 -7.63 -3.69 -11.86
N VAL A 155 -7.21 -4.83 -11.30
CA VAL A 155 -8.12 -5.83 -10.72
C VAL A 155 -8.92 -5.26 -9.55
N ARG A 156 -8.27 -4.53 -8.63
CA ARG A 156 -8.92 -3.93 -7.46
C ARG A 156 -9.94 -2.86 -7.87
N ILE A 157 -9.58 -1.99 -8.83
CA ILE A 157 -10.48 -0.98 -9.39
C ILE A 157 -11.67 -1.67 -10.06
N TYR A 158 -11.41 -2.64 -10.93
CA TYR A 158 -12.46 -3.39 -11.61
C TYR A 158 -13.41 -4.09 -10.62
N SER A 159 -12.85 -4.72 -9.58
CA SER A 159 -13.64 -5.40 -8.53
C SER A 159 -14.52 -4.41 -7.78
N SER A 160 -13.98 -3.25 -7.40
CA SER A 160 -14.69 -2.19 -6.69
C SER A 160 -15.82 -1.62 -7.55
N ASP A 161 -15.51 -1.17 -8.77
CA ASP A 161 -16.46 -0.53 -9.68
C ASP A 161 -17.59 -1.45 -10.13
N ASN A 162 -17.32 -2.75 -10.19
CA ASN A 162 -18.32 -3.77 -10.54
C ASN A 162 -18.89 -4.52 -9.34
N ARG A 163 -18.55 -4.11 -8.10
CA ARG A 163 -19.05 -4.67 -6.83
C ARG A 163 -18.88 -6.18 -6.75
N ARG A 164 -17.74 -6.70 -7.19
CA ARG A 164 -17.46 -8.14 -7.23
C ARG A 164 -17.29 -8.76 -5.85
N GLY A 165 -16.82 -8.00 -4.86
CA GLY A 165 -16.59 -8.45 -3.49
C GLY A 165 -15.49 -9.52 -3.38
N TRP A 166 -14.50 -9.49 -4.27
CA TRP A 166 -13.38 -10.44 -4.23
C TRP A 166 -12.48 -10.17 -3.03
N ASP A 167 -12.05 -11.25 -2.38
CA ASP A 167 -10.93 -11.19 -1.44
C ASP A 167 -9.63 -11.09 -2.24
N LEU A 168 -8.96 -9.96 -2.12
CA LEU A 168 -7.71 -9.61 -2.81
C LEU A 168 -6.55 -9.41 -1.82
N SER A 169 -6.66 -9.96 -0.61
CA SER A 169 -5.65 -9.83 0.45
C SER A 169 -4.43 -10.73 0.25
N ALA A 170 -4.60 -11.83 -0.49
CA ALA A 170 -3.53 -12.80 -0.69
C ALA A 170 -2.49 -12.31 -1.69
N PRO A 171 -1.18 -12.59 -1.46
CA PRO A 171 -0.12 -12.32 -2.43
C PRO A 171 -0.31 -13.20 -3.67
N ILE A 172 -0.56 -12.57 -4.81
CA ILE A 172 -0.90 -13.28 -6.06
C ILE A 172 0.35 -13.66 -6.86
N PHE A 173 1.29 -12.72 -7.02
CA PHE A 173 2.44 -12.90 -7.91
C PHE A 173 3.41 -13.96 -7.42
N SER A 174 3.51 -14.17 -6.12
CA SER A 174 4.33 -15.23 -5.53
C SER A 174 3.86 -16.64 -5.92
N THR A 175 2.59 -16.80 -6.33
CA THR A 175 2.03 -18.10 -6.70
C THR A 175 2.46 -18.59 -8.09
N PHE A 176 3.00 -17.69 -8.95
CA PHE A 176 3.40 -18.03 -10.32
C PHE A 176 4.88 -18.47 -10.46
N GLY A 177 5.58 -18.59 -9.35
CA GLY A 177 6.96 -19.10 -9.33
C GLY A 177 7.97 -18.16 -10.02
N ARG A 178 8.51 -18.58 -11.19
CA ARG A 178 9.50 -17.83 -11.96
C ARG A 178 8.97 -17.33 -13.31
N THR A 179 7.66 -17.17 -13.45
CA THR A 179 7.03 -16.68 -14.68
C THR A 179 6.24 -15.42 -14.40
N ILE A 180 6.24 -14.50 -15.35
CA ILE A 180 5.30 -13.36 -15.33
C ILE A 180 3.94 -13.90 -15.75
N ALA A 181 2.96 -13.74 -14.88
CA ALA A 181 1.58 -14.09 -15.20
C ALA A 181 0.98 -13.04 -16.14
N THR A 182 0.17 -13.50 -17.06
CA THR A 182 -0.71 -12.65 -17.87
C THR A 182 -1.90 -12.18 -17.03
N VAL A 183 -2.62 -11.15 -17.50
CA VAL A 183 -3.86 -10.69 -16.86
C VAL A 183 -4.85 -11.86 -16.70
N SER A 184 -5.01 -12.69 -17.75
CA SER A 184 -5.88 -13.89 -17.69
C SER A 184 -5.51 -14.83 -16.55
N GLN A 185 -4.22 -15.16 -16.41
CA GLN A 185 -3.74 -16.04 -15.34
C GLN A 185 -3.96 -15.46 -13.95
N VAL A 186 -3.78 -14.15 -13.80
CA VAL A 186 -4.07 -13.43 -12.54
C VAL A 186 -5.57 -13.52 -12.22
N VAL A 187 -6.43 -13.25 -13.19
CA VAL A 187 -7.89 -13.35 -13.04
C VAL A 187 -8.32 -14.77 -12.66
N GLU A 188 -7.86 -15.77 -13.40
CA GLU A 188 -8.16 -17.18 -13.09
C GLU A 188 -7.76 -17.54 -11.65
N LYS A 189 -6.57 -17.08 -11.22
CA LYS A 189 -6.08 -17.30 -9.86
C LYS A 189 -6.96 -16.63 -8.80
N ILE A 190 -7.40 -15.41 -9.04
CA ILE A 190 -8.31 -14.67 -8.17
C ILE A 190 -9.66 -15.37 -8.05
N LEU A 191 -10.23 -15.79 -9.17
CA LEU A 191 -11.49 -16.52 -9.18
C LEU A 191 -11.38 -17.84 -8.38
N GLN A 192 -10.28 -18.58 -8.56
CA GLN A 192 -10.01 -19.80 -7.78
C GLN A 192 -9.94 -19.53 -6.27
N ILE A 193 -9.21 -18.49 -5.85
CA ILE A 193 -9.09 -18.12 -4.42
C ILE A 193 -10.46 -17.76 -3.84
N ASN A 194 -11.30 -17.10 -4.63
CA ASN A 194 -12.66 -16.71 -4.23
C ASN A 194 -13.71 -17.81 -4.41
N GLY A 195 -13.30 -19.06 -4.71
CA GLY A 195 -14.21 -20.19 -4.87
C GLY A 195 -15.18 -20.08 -6.04
N GLN A 196 -14.86 -19.22 -7.03
CA GLN A 196 -15.68 -19.02 -8.22
C GLN A 196 -15.27 -19.99 -9.34
N SER A 197 -16.24 -20.42 -10.14
CA SER A 197 -15.97 -21.27 -11.30
C SER A 197 -15.14 -20.51 -12.34
N VAL A 198 -14.12 -21.18 -12.86
CA VAL A 198 -13.26 -20.66 -13.94
C VAL A 198 -13.78 -21.17 -15.27
N ASP A 199 -15.04 -20.82 -15.60
CA ASP A 199 -15.54 -21.15 -16.95
C ASP A 199 -14.97 -20.12 -17.94
N VAL A 200 -14.38 -20.60 -19.04
CA VAL A 200 -13.69 -19.76 -20.05
C VAL A 200 -14.63 -18.68 -20.61
N ALA A 201 -15.94 -18.96 -20.65
CA ALA A 201 -16.95 -18.00 -21.10
C ALA A 201 -17.11 -16.79 -20.17
N ASP A 202 -16.81 -16.94 -18.87
CA ASP A 202 -16.96 -15.86 -17.88
C ASP A 202 -15.65 -15.08 -17.66
N VAL A 203 -14.51 -15.69 -17.96
CA VAL A 203 -13.18 -15.07 -17.76
C VAL A 203 -12.90 -13.99 -18.80
N GLY A 204 -13.28 -14.22 -20.08
CA GLY A 204 -13.00 -13.30 -21.18
C GLY A 204 -13.47 -11.87 -20.92
N PRO A 205 -14.74 -11.62 -20.61
CA PRO A 205 -15.26 -10.28 -20.32
C PRO A 205 -14.61 -9.61 -19.12
N ILE A 206 -14.20 -10.39 -18.11
CA ILE A 206 -13.48 -9.88 -16.94
C ILE A 206 -12.08 -9.42 -17.34
N VAL A 207 -11.36 -10.21 -18.13
CA VAL A 207 -10.02 -9.89 -18.63
C VAL A 207 -10.07 -8.62 -19.47
N GLU A 208 -11.01 -8.53 -20.42
CA GLU A 208 -11.20 -7.33 -21.26
C GLU A 208 -11.47 -6.08 -20.42
N GLY A 209 -12.31 -6.19 -19.40
CA GLY A 209 -12.59 -5.10 -18.48
C GLY A 209 -11.35 -4.65 -17.69
N ILE A 210 -10.55 -5.59 -17.18
CA ILE A 210 -9.31 -5.28 -16.46
C ILE A 210 -8.24 -4.70 -17.39
N GLU A 211 -8.10 -5.21 -18.62
CA GLU A 211 -7.17 -4.65 -19.62
C GLU A 211 -7.57 -3.23 -20.03
N SER A 212 -8.86 -2.94 -20.09
CA SER A 212 -9.36 -1.59 -20.29
C SER A 212 -8.95 -0.66 -19.15
N GLU A 213 -9.17 -1.06 -17.87
CA GLU A 213 -8.71 -0.29 -16.71
C GLU A 213 -7.19 -0.09 -16.77
N LEU A 214 -6.42 -1.16 -17.01
CA LEU A 214 -4.96 -1.11 -17.08
C LEU A 214 -4.46 -0.08 -18.10
N SER A 215 -5.14 0.03 -19.25
CA SER A 215 -4.80 1.02 -20.28
C SER A 215 -4.98 2.47 -19.80
N LEU A 216 -5.96 2.73 -18.93
CA LEU A 216 -6.22 4.05 -18.36
C LEU A 216 -5.20 4.45 -17.29
N LEU A 217 -4.63 3.47 -16.57
CA LEU A 217 -3.70 3.70 -15.47
C LEU A 217 -2.27 4.05 -15.91
N SER A 218 -1.98 4.07 -17.21
CA SER A 218 -0.61 4.18 -17.75
C SER A 218 0.12 5.48 -17.40
N GLN A 219 -0.58 6.57 -17.07
CA GLN A 219 0.02 7.90 -16.89
C GLN A 219 0.65 8.14 -15.51
N ASN A 220 0.21 7.46 -14.46
CA ASN A 220 0.73 7.65 -13.09
C ASN A 220 0.82 6.32 -12.34
N LYS A 221 1.47 5.35 -12.97
CA LYS A 221 1.55 3.95 -12.51
C LYS A 221 1.96 3.83 -11.04
N PHE A 222 3.03 4.53 -10.67
CA PHE A 222 3.61 4.42 -9.33
C PHE A 222 2.65 4.85 -8.22
N ALA A 223 1.86 5.89 -8.44
CA ALA A 223 0.91 6.40 -7.44
C ALA A 223 -0.33 5.51 -7.25
N LEU A 224 -0.54 4.53 -8.15
CA LEU A 224 -1.69 3.64 -8.15
C LEU A 224 -1.36 2.23 -7.66
N VAL A 225 -0.11 1.95 -7.40
CA VAL A 225 0.35 0.64 -6.91
C VAL A 225 0.46 0.69 -5.39
N GLY A 226 -0.18 -0.26 -4.71
CA GLY A 226 -0.04 -0.45 -3.27
C GLY A 226 1.26 -1.17 -2.91
N ASP A 227 1.78 -0.90 -1.73
CA ASP A 227 3.06 -1.42 -1.23
C ASP A 227 3.08 -2.96 -1.20
N HIS A 228 2.02 -3.59 -0.74
CA HIS A 228 1.90 -5.05 -0.71
C HIS A 228 1.99 -5.68 -2.10
N ASP A 229 1.24 -5.13 -3.06
CA ASP A 229 1.26 -5.61 -4.45
C ASP A 229 2.61 -5.31 -5.11
N PHE A 230 3.20 -4.15 -4.82
CA PHE A 230 4.52 -3.76 -5.30
C PHE A 230 5.62 -4.71 -4.81
N PHE A 231 5.70 -4.96 -3.51
CA PHE A 231 6.73 -5.84 -2.97
C PHE A 231 6.53 -7.30 -3.37
N ASP A 232 5.29 -7.77 -3.55
CA ASP A 232 5.03 -9.12 -4.07
C ASP A 232 5.48 -9.23 -5.54
N ALA A 233 5.15 -8.24 -6.37
CA ALA A 233 5.62 -8.15 -7.76
C ALA A 233 7.15 -8.07 -7.84
N LEU A 234 7.78 -7.20 -7.03
CA LEU A 234 9.24 -7.04 -6.99
C LEU A 234 9.94 -8.34 -6.59
N ALA A 235 9.41 -9.06 -5.61
CA ALA A 235 9.93 -10.36 -5.22
C ALA A 235 9.77 -11.40 -6.34
N ALA A 236 8.66 -11.36 -7.10
CA ALA A 236 8.47 -12.23 -8.26
C ALA A 236 9.48 -11.93 -9.37
N ILE A 237 9.67 -10.64 -9.73
CA ILE A 237 10.67 -10.20 -10.72
C ILE A 237 12.09 -10.60 -10.26
N CYS A 238 12.44 -10.37 -9.00
CA CYS A 238 13.72 -10.81 -8.42
C CYS A 238 13.95 -12.31 -8.61
N ARG A 239 12.95 -13.16 -8.32
CA ARG A 239 13.06 -14.62 -8.49
C ARG A 239 13.29 -15.03 -9.94
N MET A 240 12.66 -14.33 -10.90
CA MET A 240 12.88 -14.57 -12.34
C MET A 240 14.32 -14.28 -12.74
N GLU A 241 14.90 -13.21 -12.22
CA GLU A 241 16.29 -12.82 -12.47
C GLU A 241 17.30 -13.61 -11.62
N GLY A 242 16.86 -14.66 -10.92
CA GLY A 242 17.73 -15.51 -10.10
C GLY A 242 18.14 -14.91 -8.76
N ILE A 243 17.49 -13.82 -8.34
CA ILE A 243 17.73 -13.11 -7.09
C ILE A 243 16.83 -13.69 -5.99
N ARG A 244 17.43 -13.98 -4.83
CA ARG A 244 16.69 -14.50 -3.67
C ARG A 244 16.20 -13.36 -2.80
N ALA A 245 14.94 -13.00 -2.96
CA ALA A 245 14.28 -12.01 -2.13
C ALA A 245 12.81 -12.41 -1.90
N SER A 246 12.30 -12.19 -0.71
CA SER A 246 10.87 -12.29 -0.42
C SER A 246 10.24 -10.90 -0.33
N SER A 247 8.94 -10.81 -0.56
CA SER A 247 8.18 -9.57 -0.40
C SER A 247 8.41 -8.97 0.99
N LYS A 248 8.29 -9.78 2.04
CA LYS A 248 8.51 -9.38 3.42
C LYS A 248 9.93 -8.86 3.68
N ASP A 249 10.98 -9.58 3.23
CA ASP A 249 12.38 -9.14 3.40
C ASP A 249 12.65 -7.80 2.70
N LEU A 250 12.07 -7.60 1.51
CA LEU A 250 12.19 -6.35 0.76
C LEU A 250 11.50 -5.18 1.48
N SER A 251 10.26 -5.37 1.89
CA SER A 251 9.48 -4.36 2.62
C SER A 251 10.16 -3.99 3.94
N GLU A 252 10.51 -4.97 4.77
CA GLU A 252 11.18 -4.74 6.06
C GLU A 252 12.52 -4.00 5.91
N ARG A 253 13.30 -4.28 4.86
CA ARG A 253 14.56 -3.57 4.60
C ARG A 253 14.33 -2.14 4.16
N VAL A 254 13.34 -1.88 3.33
CA VAL A 254 13.00 -0.54 2.86
C VAL A 254 12.48 0.28 4.04
N VAL A 255 11.51 -0.23 4.77
CA VAL A 255 10.92 0.44 5.95
C VAL A 255 11.98 0.66 7.04
N GLY A 256 12.80 -0.35 7.33
CA GLY A 256 13.87 -0.24 8.34
C GLY A 256 15.03 0.69 7.96
N ALA A 257 15.13 1.11 6.69
CA ALA A 257 16.11 2.08 6.23
C ALA A 257 15.56 3.52 6.18
N ILE A 258 14.29 3.75 6.52
CA ILE A 258 13.68 5.08 6.59
C ILE A 258 14.32 5.85 7.75
N ARG A 259 14.79 7.05 7.43
CA ARG A 259 15.44 7.97 8.37
C ARG A 259 14.64 9.26 8.48
N CYS A 260 14.88 10.04 9.55
CA CYS A 260 14.21 11.30 9.78
C CYS A 260 14.31 12.27 8.58
N ASP A 261 15.46 12.30 7.89
CA ASP A 261 15.68 13.15 6.73
C ASP A 261 14.77 12.79 5.52
N VAL A 262 14.37 11.52 5.41
CA VAL A 262 13.40 11.07 4.40
C VAL A 262 12.00 11.58 4.72
N MET A 263 11.60 11.50 5.99
CA MET A 263 10.28 11.92 6.45
C MET A 263 9.95 13.38 6.11
N PHE A 264 10.94 14.28 6.22
CA PHE A 264 10.75 15.71 5.90
C PHE A 264 10.43 16.00 4.43
N ASN A 265 10.68 15.05 3.53
CA ASN A 265 10.35 15.18 2.10
C ASN A 265 8.97 14.63 1.74
N VAL A 266 8.25 14.07 2.71
CA VAL A 266 6.93 13.48 2.49
C VAL A 266 5.85 14.50 2.79
N PHE A 267 4.89 14.66 1.87
CA PHE A 267 3.83 15.66 1.97
C PHE A 267 3.05 15.55 3.29
N TRP A 268 2.52 14.38 3.60
CA TRP A 268 1.70 14.19 4.80
C TRP A 268 2.47 14.44 6.10
N PHE A 269 3.78 14.18 6.14
CA PHE A 269 4.59 14.51 7.31
C PHE A 269 4.76 16.02 7.48
N SER A 270 4.94 16.76 6.38
CA SER A 270 4.96 18.22 6.39
C SER A 270 3.63 18.80 6.86
N GLU A 271 2.50 18.21 6.48
CA GLU A 271 1.18 18.63 6.96
C GLU A 271 1.01 18.35 8.47
N ILE A 272 1.44 17.19 8.96
CA ILE A 272 1.47 16.89 10.40
C ILE A 272 2.28 17.93 11.16
N GLN A 273 3.47 18.29 10.67
CA GLN A 273 4.32 19.29 11.35
C GLN A 273 3.70 20.68 11.38
N ARG A 274 2.94 21.06 10.35
CA ARG A 274 2.21 22.35 10.35
C ARG A 274 1.01 22.33 11.31
N TRP A 275 0.43 21.17 11.47
CA TRP A 275 -0.70 20.99 12.38
C TRP A 275 -0.27 20.86 13.84
N CYS A 276 0.90 20.26 14.13
CA CYS A 276 1.52 20.20 15.45
C CYS A 276 2.16 21.55 15.84
#